data_b3445d39c55213e2e114c9c9db288e29
#
_entry.id   b3445d39c55213e2e114c9c9db288e29
#
_cell.length_a   1.000
_cell.length_b   1.000
_cell.length_c   1.000
_cell.angle_alpha   90.00
_cell.angle_beta   90.00
_cell.angle_gamma   90.00
#
_symmetry.space_group_name_H-M   'P 1'
#
loop_
_entity.id
_entity.type
_entity.pdbx_description
1 polymer ?
#
loop_
_entity_poly.entity_id
_entity_poly.type
_entity_poly.pdbx_seq_one_letter_code
_entity_poly.pdbx_strand_id
1 'polypeptide(L)'
;KSTVNVARASGVANVVLVRGGESLAFGPFSVKPIRALHSLSGQATANIPADVTVPMTADAFAEGGTLQYLIGVEGRTILFIGTANFIESELDGLRPDVAIIAVGLREKVPDYSCRIMRALGQPRLVLANHFDAHRKPLGPEQMNIGDESRADLAHFAAEVHSCSPQTKVVIPTHFEPIAI
;
A
#
# COMPACT_ATOMS: atom_id res chain seq x y z
N LYS A 1 -8.41 -15.14 -1.37
CA LYS A 1 -9.71 -15.83 -1.07
C LYS A 1 -10.37 -15.25 0.18
N SER A 2 -9.65 -15.07 1.28
CA SER A 2 -10.22 -14.60 2.56
C SER A 2 -11.03 -13.31 2.43
N THR A 3 -10.47 -12.27 1.80
CA THR A 3 -11.18 -11.00 1.56
C THR A 3 -12.48 -11.19 0.78
N VAL A 4 -12.48 -12.07 -0.22
CA VAL A 4 -13.70 -12.39 -0.99
C VAL A 4 -14.76 -13.06 -0.12
N ASN A 5 -14.36 -13.96 0.77
CA ASN A 5 -15.30 -14.64 1.67
C ASN A 5 -15.96 -13.64 2.63
N VAL A 6 -15.17 -12.74 3.23
CA VAL A 6 -15.69 -11.66 4.10
C VAL A 6 -16.60 -10.71 3.31
N ALA A 7 -16.19 -10.26 2.13
CA ALA A 7 -16.99 -9.37 1.30
C ALA A 7 -18.36 -9.97 0.96
N ARG A 8 -18.38 -11.24 0.54
CA ARG A 8 -19.64 -11.95 0.25
C ARG A 8 -20.51 -12.12 1.47
N ALA A 9 -19.94 -12.53 2.61
CA ALA A 9 -20.67 -12.64 3.86
C ALA A 9 -21.24 -11.29 4.32
N SER A 10 -20.58 -10.18 3.96
CA SER A 10 -21.04 -8.81 4.21
C SER A 10 -22.03 -8.29 3.16
N GLY A 11 -22.52 -9.13 2.24
CA GLY A 11 -23.54 -8.76 1.25
C GLY A 11 -23.00 -8.09 -0.02
N VAL A 12 -21.67 -8.07 -0.25
CA VAL A 12 -21.11 -7.53 -1.49
C VAL A 12 -21.33 -8.50 -2.63
N ALA A 13 -22.19 -8.16 -3.60
CA ALA A 13 -22.57 -9.04 -4.69
C ALA A 13 -21.48 -9.16 -5.77
N ASN A 14 -20.87 -8.05 -6.15
CA ASN A 14 -19.90 -7.99 -7.25
C ASN A 14 -18.47 -8.03 -6.72
N VAL A 15 -17.88 -9.21 -6.64
CA VAL A 15 -16.54 -9.43 -6.15
C VAL A 15 -15.71 -10.16 -7.19
N VAL A 16 -14.60 -9.57 -7.60
CA VAL A 16 -13.62 -10.17 -8.49
C VAL A 16 -12.47 -10.73 -7.66
N LEU A 17 -12.29 -12.05 -7.73
CA LEU A 17 -11.15 -12.70 -7.08
C LEU A 17 -9.90 -12.51 -7.93
N VAL A 18 -8.90 -11.86 -7.34
CA VAL A 18 -7.57 -11.66 -7.94
C VAL A 18 -6.48 -12.32 -7.09
N ARG A 19 -5.35 -12.61 -7.71
CA ARG A 19 -4.20 -13.27 -7.05
C ARG A 19 -2.86 -12.60 -7.36
N GLY A 20 -2.89 -11.58 -8.21
CA GLY A 20 -1.71 -10.91 -8.75
C GLY A 20 -1.32 -11.46 -10.14
N GLY A 21 -1.06 -10.53 -11.04
CA GLY A 21 -0.74 -10.79 -12.46
C GLY A 21 -1.90 -10.57 -13.42
N GLU A 22 -3.14 -10.46 -12.93
CA GLU A 22 -4.31 -10.13 -13.75
C GLU A 22 -4.24 -8.68 -14.26
N SER A 23 -4.92 -8.40 -15.38
CA SER A 23 -5.17 -7.04 -15.88
C SER A 23 -6.67 -6.84 -16.03
N LEU A 24 -7.21 -5.87 -15.31
CA LEU A 24 -8.63 -5.59 -15.26
C LEU A 24 -8.90 -4.20 -15.84
N ALA A 25 -9.96 -4.04 -16.62
CA ALA A 25 -10.41 -2.76 -17.15
C ALA A 25 -11.76 -2.37 -16.53
N PHE A 26 -11.85 -1.12 -16.08
CA PHE A 26 -13.04 -0.55 -15.44
C PHE A 26 -13.34 0.82 -16.08
N GLY A 27 -13.91 0.80 -17.30
CA GLY A 27 -14.18 2.03 -18.04
C GLY A 27 -12.90 2.83 -18.30
N PRO A 28 -12.76 4.03 -17.71
CA PRO A 28 -11.62 4.91 -17.99
C PRO A 28 -10.32 4.52 -17.29
N PHE A 29 -10.33 3.52 -16.40
CA PHE A 29 -9.14 3.10 -15.68
C PHE A 29 -8.91 1.58 -15.78
N SER A 30 -7.66 1.21 -15.58
CA SER A 30 -7.22 -0.18 -15.49
C SER A 30 -6.60 -0.46 -14.13
N VAL A 31 -6.65 -1.72 -13.69
CA VAL A 31 -6.03 -2.16 -12.44
C VAL A 31 -5.27 -3.46 -12.70
N LYS A 32 -3.99 -3.47 -12.36
CA LYS A 32 -3.16 -4.68 -12.34
C LYS A 32 -2.81 -5.00 -10.89
N PRO A 33 -3.44 -6.00 -10.27
CA PRO A 33 -3.01 -6.55 -8.99
C PRO A 33 -1.62 -7.19 -9.12
N ILE A 34 -0.76 -6.93 -8.12
CA ILE A 34 0.62 -7.40 -8.06
C ILE A 34 0.81 -8.14 -6.75
N ARG A 35 1.42 -9.31 -6.77
CA ARG A 35 1.71 -10.06 -5.55
C ARG A 35 2.71 -9.31 -4.67
N ALA A 36 2.48 -9.35 -3.38
CA ALA A 36 3.33 -8.68 -2.41
C ALA A 36 3.48 -9.48 -1.12
N LEU A 37 4.29 -8.98 -0.21
CA LEU A 37 4.43 -9.44 1.16
C LEU A 37 3.82 -8.39 2.09
N HIS A 38 3.28 -8.83 3.21
CA HIS A 38 2.86 -7.93 4.28
C HIS A 38 4.08 -7.42 5.07
N SER A 39 3.97 -6.23 5.66
CA SER A 39 4.97 -5.73 6.61
C SER A 39 5.19 -6.75 7.75
N LEU A 40 6.37 -6.77 8.32
CA LEU A 40 6.76 -7.71 9.38
C LEU A 40 6.09 -7.34 10.72
N SER A 41 4.76 -7.30 10.72
CA SER A 41 3.93 -6.94 11.88
C SER A 41 3.77 -8.07 12.91
N GLY A 42 4.20 -9.29 12.57
CA GLY A 42 4.02 -10.47 13.41
C GLY A 42 2.62 -11.12 13.30
N GLN A 43 1.76 -10.66 12.40
CA GLN A 43 0.47 -11.31 12.17
C GLN A 43 0.64 -12.68 11.52
N ALA A 44 -0.15 -13.64 11.99
CA ALA A 44 -0.19 -14.96 11.40
C ALA A 44 -0.91 -14.92 10.03
N THR A 45 -0.33 -15.62 9.05
CA THR A 45 -0.98 -15.84 7.76
C THR A 45 -1.95 -17.01 7.86
N ALA A 46 -3.20 -16.80 7.49
CA ALA A 46 -4.24 -17.83 7.48
C ALA A 46 -5.29 -17.53 6.41
N ASN A 47 -6.13 -18.53 6.13
CA ASN A 47 -7.28 -18.36 5.24
C ASN A 47 -8.57 -18.26 6.06
N ILE A 48 -9.36 -17.22 5.81
CA ILE A 48 -10.73 -17.12 6.33
C ILE A 48 -11.64 -18.03 5.52
N PRO A 49 -12.39 -18.94 6.13
CA PRO A 49 -13.25 -19.89 5.42
C PRO A 49 -14.43 -19.22 4.69
N ALA A 50 -15.12 -19.98 3.84
CA ALA A 50 -16.24 -19.46 3.06
C ALA A 50 -17.51 -19.23 3.90
N ASP A 51 -17.65 -19.95 5.00
CA ASP A 51 -18.78 -19.90 5.95
C ASP A 51 -18.56 -18.89 7.09
N VAL A 52 -17.73 -17.87 6.86
CA VAL A 52 -17.47 -16.83 7.84
C VAL A 52 -18.75 -16.10 8.28
N THR A 53 -18.87 -15.88 9.57
CA THR A 53 -19.95 -15.06 10.16
C THR A 53 -19.50 -13.62 10.32
N VAL A 54 -20.36 -12.67 9.94
CA VAL A 54 -20.12 -11.24 10.10
C VAL A 54 -21.12 -10.64 11.11
N PRO A 55 -20.76 -9.63 11.93
CA PRO A 55 -19.44 -8.99 11.97
C PRO A 55 -18.36 -9.88 12.58
N MET A 56 -17.14 -9.75 12.10
CA MET A 56 -15.97 -10.42 12.65
C MET A 56 -15.29 -9.55 13.71
N THR A 57 -14.70 -10.20 14.72
CA THR A 57 -13.83 -9.52 15.68
C THR A 57 -12.42 -9.29 15.06
N ALA A 58 -11.69 -8.30 15.55
CA ALA A 58 -10.38 -7.93 14.97
C ALA A 58 -9.36 -9.08 15.00
N ASP A 59 -9.38 -9.92 16.03
CA ASP A 59 -8.52 -11.08 16.22
C ASP A 59 -8.87 -12.26 15.28
N ALA A 60 -10.06 -12.27 14.72
CA ALA A 60 -10.46 -13.25 13.71
C ALA A 60 -9.95 -12.93 12.29
N PHE A 61 -9.46 -11.71 12.06
CA PHE A 61 -8.86 -11.33 10.79
C PHE A 61 -7.43 -11.89 10.69
N ALA A 62 -7.16 -12.59 9.59
CA ALA A 62 -5.86 -13.12 9.26
C ALA A 62 -5.36 -12.53 7.95
N GLU A 63 -4.04 -12.38 7.83
CA GLU A 63 -3.41 -11.97 6.58
C GLU A 63 -3.55 -13.12 5.55
N GLY A 64 -4.35 -12.90 4.52
CA GLY A 64 -4.72 -13.93 3.54
C GLY A 64 -3.99 -13.84 2.19
N GLY A 65 -2.95 -13.09 2.11
CA GLY A 65 -2.17 -12.78 0.92
C GLY A 65 -2.27 -11.30 0.55
N THR A 66 -1.12 -10.68 0.42
CA THR A 66 -0.98 -9.25 0.20
C THR A 66 -0.89 -8.94 -1.28
N LEU A 67 -1.57 -7.89 -1.69
CA LEU A 67 -1.54 -7.35 -3.05
C LEU A 67 -1.17 -5.87 -3.03
N GLN A 68 -0.47 -5.47 -4.07
CA GLN A 68 -0.25 -4.09 -4.47
C GLN A 68 -1.01 -3.85 -5.77
N TYR A 69 -1.22 -2.60 -6.15
CA TYR A 69 -2.03 -2.29 -7.32
C TYR A 69 -1.37 -1.25 -8.21
N LEU A 70 -1.13 -1.61 -9.48
CA LEU A 70 -0.79 -0.64 -10.50
C LEU A 70 -2.08 -0.19 -11.18
N ILE A 71 -2.40 1.09 -11.06
CA ILE A 71 -3.62 1.71 -11.55
C ILE A 71 -3.25 2.59 -12.74
N GLY A 72 -3.89 2.38 -13.87
CA GLY A 72 -3.78 3.24 -15.05
C GLY A 72 -5.02 4.11 -15.17
N VAL A 73 -4.85 5.42 -15.32
CA VAL A 73 -5.91 6.40 -15.49
C VAL A 73 -5.41 7.58 -16.33
N GLU A 74 -6.17 7.97 -17.35
CA GLU A 74 -5.86 9.13 -18.21
C GLU A 74 -4.41 9.17 -18.73
N GLY A 75 -3.88 8.01 -19.12
CA GLY A 75 -2.51 7.88 -19.63
C GLY A 75 -1.41 7.92 -18.57
N ARG A 76 -1.75 8.02 -17.29
CA ARG A 76 -0.81 7.97 -16.16
C ARG A 76 -0.91 6.65 -15.41
N THR A 77 0.14 6.30 -14.70
CA THR A 77 0.21 5.09 -13.87
C THR A 77 0.53 5.42 -12.42
N ILE A 78 -0.25 4.85 -11.51
CA ILE A 78 -0.10 5.01 -10.07
C ILE A 78 0.11 3.63 -9.45
N LEU A 79 1.23 3.42 -8.79
CA LEU A 79 1.46 2.22 -7.99
C LEU A 79 1.07 2.48 -6.54
N PHE A 80 0.17 1.65 -6.02
CA PHE A 80 -0.24 1.68 -4.61
C PHE A 80 0.37 0.51 -3.85
N ILE A 81 1.19 0.80 -2.85
CA ILE A 81 1.82 -0.12 -1.91
C ILE A 81 1.26 0.17 -0.52
N GLY A 82 0.26 -0.62 -0.09
CA GLY A 82 -0.48 -0.38 1.15
C GLY A 82 0.17 -0.92 2.42
N THR A 83 1.31 -1.60 2.32
CA THR A 83 2.04 -2.19 3.45
C THR A 83 3.54 -2.20 3.16
N ALA A 84 4.38 -2.00 4.18
CA ALA A 84 5.82 -1.80 4.01
C ALA A 84 6.56 -3.13 3.81
N ASN A 85 6.25 -3.83 2.73
CA ASN A 85 7.02 -4.95 2.22
C ASN A 85 6.65 -5.21 0.75
N PHE A 86 7.49 -5.95 0.03
CA PHE A 86 7.30 -6.19 -1.40
C PHE A 86 8.06 -7.43 -1.88
N ILE A 87 7.71 -7.90 -3.08
CA ILE A 87 8.47 -8.90 -3.83
C ILE A 87 9.18 -8.13 -4.95
N GLU A 88 10.50 -8.05 -4.88
CA GLU A 88 11.31 -7.20 -5.77
C GLU A 88 11.10 -7.56 -7.25
N SER A 89 11.10 -8.84 -7.58
CA SER A 89 10.86 -9.33 -8.94
C SER A 89 9.45 -9.02 -9.49
N GLU A 90 8.47 -8.77 -8.65
CA GLU A 90 7.13 -8.36 -9.07
C GLU A 90 7.05 -6.85 -9.38
N LEU A 91 7.97 -6.08 -8.84
CA LEU A 91 8.08 -4.62 -9.08
C LEU A 91 9.03 -4.30 -10.23
N ASP A 92 9.98 -5.19 -10.52
CA ASP A 92 11.01 -4.95 -11.53
C ASP A 92 10.40 -4.69 -12.91
N GLY A 93 10.89 -3.65 -13.56
CA GLY A 93 10.38 -3.20 -14.86
C GLY A 93 9.12 -2.34 -14.80
N LEU A 94 8.47 -2.19 -13.63
CA LEU A 94 7.41 -1.19 -13.48
C LEU A 94 8.02 0.22 -13.51
N ARG A 95 7.30 1.15 -14.11
CA ARG A 95 7.73 2.55 -14.23
C ARG A 95 6.54 3.46 -13.95
N PRO A 96 6.02 3.47 -12.71
CA PRO A 96 4.87 4.29 -12.38
C PRO A 96 5.23 5.79 -12.40
N ASP A 97 4.29 6.62 -12.82
CA ASP A 97 4.42 8.09 -12.72
C ASP A 97 4.39 8.52 -11.26
N VAL A 98 3.56 7.85 -10.46
CA VAL A 98 3.39 8.09 -9.02
C VAL A 98 3.49 6.77 -8.26
N ALA A 99 4.24 6.74 -7.17
CA ALA A 99 4.24 5.62 -6.24
C ALA A 99 3.72 6.08 -4.86
N ILE A 100 2.63 5.47 -4.40
CA ILE A 100 2.08 5.65 -3.04
C ILE A 100 2.65 4.53 -2.19
N ILE A 101 3.52 4.86 -1.23
CA ILE A 101 4.36 3.89 -0.52
C ILE A 101 4.09 3.91 0.98
N ALA A 102 3.74 2.74 1.53
CA ALA A 102 3.59 2.57 2.97
C ALA A 102 4.94 2.71 3.69
N VAL A 103 4.96 3.46 4.77
CA VAL A 103 6.18 3.74 5.54
C VAL A 103 6.21 3.05 6.91
N GLY A 104 5.06 2.66 7.46
CA GLY A 104 4.99 2.02 8.77
C GLY A 104 5.68 0.65 8.80
N LEU A 105 6.59 0.42 9.74
CA LEU A 105 7.41 -0.79 9.89
C LEU A 105 8.43 -1.04 8.76
N ARG A 106 8.75 -0.04 7.93
CA ARG A 106 9.72 -0.17 6.85
C ARG A 106 11.13 -0.50 7.35
N GLU A 107 11.46 -0.06 8.58
CA GLU A 107 12.73 -0.30 9.22
C GLU A 107 13.04 -1.79 9.46
N LYS A 108 12.02 -2.64 9.41
CA LYS A 108 12.15 -4.10 9.50
C LYS A 108 12.56 -4.74 8.17
N VAL A 109 12.52 -4.00 7.07
CA VAL A 109 12.93 -4.47 5.74
C VAL A 109 14.24 -3.79 5.37
N PRO A 110 15.36 -4.54 5.28
CA PRO A 110 16.65 -3.95 4.97
C PRO A 110 16.64 -3.12 3.68
N ASP A 111 17.18 -1.90 3.73
CA ASP A 111 17.32 -0.98 2.58
C ASP A 111 15.98 -0.74 1.83
N TYR A 112 14.86 -0.74 2.56
CA TYR A 112 13.51 -0.69 2.00
C TYR A 112 13.34 0.39 0.94
N SER A 113 13.62 1.62 1.30
CA SER A 113 13.38 2.80 0.46
C SER A 113 14.19 2.75 -0.83
N CYS A 114 15.48 2.44 -0.74
CA CYS A 114 16.35 2.40 -1.91
C CYS A 114 16.09 1.18 -2.81
N ARG A 115 15.76 0.03 -2.24
CA ARG A 115 15.41 -1.15 -3.03
C ARG A 115 14.14 -0.90 -3.85
N ILE A 116 13.11 -0.30 -3.24
CA ILE A 116 11.88 0.06 -3.94
C ILE A 116 12.16 1.09 -5.05
N MET A 117 12.96 2.13 -4.78
CA MET A 117 13.30 3.12 -5.78
C MET A 117 14.01 2.49 -6.99
N ARG A 118 14.95 1.58 -6.75
CA ARG A 118 15.65 0.85 -7.82
C ARG A 118 14.69 -0.03 -8.62
N ALA A 119 13.85 -0.82 -7.96
CA ALA A 119 12.89 -1.71 -8.63
C ALA A 119 11.91 -0.95 -9.50
N LEU A 120 11.44 0.23 -9.06
CA LEU A 120 10.50 1.07 -9.79
C LEU A 120 11.15 2.00 -10.83
N GLY A 121 12.49 2.02 -10.92
CA GLY A 121 13.22 2.89 -11.84
C GLY A 121 13.11 4.37 -11.51
N GLN A 122 13.10 4.70 -10.22
CA GLN A 122 13.12 6.08 -9.70
C GLN A 122 11.89 6.91 -10.15
N PRO A 123 10.70 6.60 -9.63
CA PRO A 123 9.47 7.33 -9.98
C PRO A 123 9.61 8.82 -9.68
N ARG A 124 8.98 9.66 -10.50
CA ARG A 124 9.08 11.12 -10.34
C ARG A 124 8.46 11.63 -9.04
N LEU A 125 7.41 10.96 -8.58
CA LEU A 125 6.66 11.36 -7.38
C LEU A 125 6.42 10.14 -6.49
N VAL A 126 6.77 10.30 -5.21
CA VAL A 126 6.45 9.36 -4.14
C VAL A 126 5.54 10.05 -3.13
N LEU A 127 4.43 9.42 -2.80
CA LEU A 127 3.54 9.84 -1.71
C LEU A 127 3.68 8.84 -0.57
N ALA A 128 4.01 9.33 0.63
CA ALA A 128 4.04 8.49 1.81
C ALA A 128 2.61 8.11 2.24
N ASN A 129 2.44 6.88 2.69
CA ASN A 129 1.16 6.41 3.20
C ASN A 129 1.39 5.51 4.43
N HIS A 130 0.33 5.17 5.16
CA HIS A 130 0.38 4.30 6.35
C HIS A 130 1.30 4.85 7.47
N PHE A 131 1.21 6.14 7.73
CA PHE A 131 1.95 6.84 8.78
C PHE A 131 1.06 7.44 9.87
N ASP A 132 -0.26 7.35 9.70
CA ASP A 132 -1.25 7.88 10.61
C ASP A 132 -1.41 7.03 11.88
N ALA A 133 -2.06 7.59 12.87
CA ALA A 133 -2.33 6.92 14.16
C ALA A 133 -3.52 5.93 14.03
N HIS A 134 -3.38 4.92 13.19
CA HIS A 134 -4.44 3.96 12.81
C HIS A 134 -5.17 3.27 13.99
N ARG A 135 -4.64 3.34 15.22
CA ARG A 135 -5.28 2.84 16.45
C ARG A 135 -6.17 3.86 17.14
N LYS A 136 -6.22 5.09 16.62
CA LYS A 136 -7.10 6.15 17.10
C LYS A 136 -8.37 6.20 16.25
N PRO A 137 -9.52 6.61 16.83
CA PRO A 137 -10.71 6.87 16.04
C PRO A 137 -10.43 7.87 14.90
N LEU A 138 -11.10 7.69 13.76
CA LEU A 138 -10.98 8.63 12.65
C LEU A 138 -11.40 10.04 13.08
N GLY A 139 -10.49 10.99 13.05
CA GLY A 139 -10.71 12.35 13.51
C GLY A 139 -9.41 13.12 13.69
N PRO A 140 -9.45 14.31 14.32
CA PRO A 140 -8.27 15.15 14.50
C PRO A 140 -7.10 14.46 15.21
N GLU A 141 -7.38 13.56 16.15
CA GLU A 141 -6.33 12.82 16.88
C GLU A 141 -5.57 11.83 15.98
N GLN A 142 -6.26 11.18 15.05
CA GLN A 142 -5.62 10.29 14.09
C GLN A 142 -4.78 11.08 13.08
N MET A 143 -5.29 12.24 12.65
CA MET A 143 -4.63 13.11 11.68
C MET A 143 -3.45 13.88 12.27
N ASN A 144 -3.43 14.08 13.59
CA ASN A 144 -2.33 14.76 14.27
C ASN A 144 -1.21 13.77 14.59
N ILE A 145 -0.30 13.63 13.66
CA ILE A 145 0.92 12.82 13.85
C ILE A 145 1.88 13.55 14.81
N GLY A 146 2.36 12.82 15.82
CA GLY A 146 3.33 13.35 16.78
C GLY A 146 4.72 13.64 16.17
N ASP A 147 5.60 14.23 16.97
CA ASP A 147 6.94 14.61 16.52
C ASP A 147 7.80 13.41 16.10
N GLU A 148 7.66 12.27 16.77
CA GLU A 148 8.34 11.03 16.40
C GLU A 148 7.94 10.57 14.98
N SER A 149 6.65 10.57 14.66
CA SER A 149 6.17 10.23 13.32
C SER A 149 6.63 11.24 12.27
N ARG A 150 6.70 12.53 12.61
CA ARG A 150 7.24 13.56 11.71
C ARG A 150 8.72 13.35 11.43
N ALA A 151 9.51 13.02 12.46
CA ALA A 151 10.93 12.72 12.32
C ALA A 151 11.14 11.46 11.46
N ASP A 152 10.35 10.43 11.65
CA ASP A 152 10.39 9.20 10.85
C ASP A 152 10.05 9.45 9.37
N LEU A 153 9.05 10.30 9.09
CA LEU A 153 8.71 10.70 7.72
C LEU A 153 9.80 11.53 7.06
N ALA A 154 10.45 12.42 7.81
CA ALA A 154 11.60 13.18 7.33
C ALA A 154 12.78 12.24 7.01
N HIS A 155 13.01 11.23 7.84
CA HIS A 155 14.02 10.20 7.59
C HIS A 155 13.70 9.39 6.33
N PHE A 156 12.44 8.94 6.15
CA PHE A 156 12.02 8.29 4.90
C PHE A 156 12.29 9.14 3.66
N ALA A 157 11.95 10.43 3.71
CA ALA A 157 12.21 11.35 2.60
C ALA A 157 13.71 11.47 2.30
N ALA A 158 14.56 11.53 3.34
CA ALA A 158 16.01 11.56 3.20
C ALA A 158 16.58 10.25 2.62
N GLU A 159 16.06 9.09 3.03
CA GLU A 159 16.42 7.79 2.46
C GLU A 159 16.11 7.75 0.96
N VAL A 160 14.90 8.15 0.55
CA VAL A 160 14.52 8.19 -0.87
C VAL A 160 15.43 9.15 -1.63
N HIS A 161 15.67 10.34 -1.10
CA HIS A 161 16.52 11.34 -1.76
C HIS A 161 17.97 10.84 -1.94
N SER A 162 18.50 10.09 -0.99
CA SER A 162 19.87 9.57 -1.06
C SER A 162 20.11 8.63 -2.24
N CYS A 163 19.11 7.84 -2.63
CA CYS A 163 19.22 6.85 -3.70
C CYS A 163 18.41 7.19 -4.96
N SER A 164 17.56 8.22 -4.89
CA SER A 164 16.75 8.71 -6.01
C SER A 164 16.59 10.23 -5.91
N PRO A 165 17.66 11.02 -6.14
CA PRO A 165 17.65 12.47 -5.90
C PRO A 165 16.67 13.25 -6.78
N GLN A 166 16.19 12.66 -7.87
CA GLN A 166 15.20 13.27 -8.76
C GLN A 166 13.76 12.99 -8.33
N THR A 167 13.55 12.08 -7.38
CA THR A 167 12.22 11.74 -6.87
C THR A 167 11.74 12.80 -5.90
N LYS A 168 10.60 13.41 -6.21
CA LYS A 168 9.89 14.27 -5.25
C LYS A 168 9.15 13.41 -4.24
N VAL A 169 9.42 13.59 -2.96
CA VAL A 169 8.66 12.96 -1.87
C VAL A 169 7.65 13.96 -1.31
N VAL A 170 6.39 13.54 -1.19
CA VAL A 170 5.32 14.32 -0.58
C VAL A 170 4.72 13.52 0.58
N ILE A 171 4.63 14.16 1.73
CA ILE A 171 3.89 13.68 2.88
C ILE A 171 2.48 14.29 2.78
N PRO A 172 1.45 13.49 2.50
CA PRO A 172 0.10 14.02 2.32
C PRO A 172 -0.46 14.63 3.61
N THR A 173 -1.14 15.75 3.49
CA THR A 173 -2.05 16.24 4.52
C THR A 173 -3.42 15.61 4.27
N HIS A 174 -4.07 15.12 5.32
CA HIS A 174 -5.39 14.52 5.19
C HIS A 174 -6.40 15.50 4.58
N PHE A 175 -7.17 15.03 3.61
CA PHE A 175 -8.20 15.78 2.89
C PHE A 175 -7.71 16.97 2.03
N GLU A 176 -6.41 17.16 1.88
CA GLU A 176 -5.87 18.15 0.95
C GLU A 176 -5.55 17.49 -0.41
N PRO A 177 -6.00 18.10 -1.53
CA PRO A 177 -5.69 17.57 -2.85
C PRO A 177 -4.21 17.73 -3.18
N ILE A 178 -3.63 16.73 -3.85
CA ILE A 178 -2.25 16.76 -4.32
C ILE A 178 -2.28 16.78 -5.86
N ALA A 179 -1.67 17.80 -6.44
CA ALA A 179 -1.47 17.84 -7.89
C ALA A 179 -0.39 16.81 -8.30
N ILE A 180 -0.69 15.95 -9.26
CA ILE A 180 0.18 14.90 -9.79
C ILE A 180 0.42 15.07 -11.29
#